data_2850fa8277201077381bf4e04c26215a
#
_entry.id   2850fa8277201077381bf4e04c26215a
#
_cell.length_a   1.000
_cell.length_b   1.000
_cell.length_c   1.000
_cell.angle_alpha   90.00
_cell.angle_beta   90.00
_cell.angle_gamma   90.00
#
_symmetry.space_group_name_H-M   'P 1'
#
loop_
_entity.id
_entity.type
_entity.pdbx_description
1 polymer ?
#
loop_
_entity_poly.entity_id
_entity_poly.type
_entity_poly.pdbx_seq_one_letter_code
_entity_poly.pdbx_strand_id
1 'polypeptide(L)'
;GYEVIIAGAGLAAHLPGVIASKTVLPVIGVPIEAAFNGMDALLSIVQMPKSIPVATVGVNNSYNAGMLAVQMLSLKCPELKEKLVKFRKDMKAKFIADNETGVEL
;
A
#
# COMPACT_ATOMS: atom_id res chain seq x y z
N GLY A 1 -2.56 2.24 20.69
CA GLY A 1 -3.63 2.11 19.72
C GLY A 1 -3.16 1.93 18.30
N TYR A 2 -4.10 1.70 17.44
CA TYR A 2 -3.83 1.57 16.01
C TYR A 2 -3.48 2.92 15.40
N GLU A 3 -2.64 2.92 14.39
CA GLU A 3 -2.20 4.16 13.74
C GLU A 3 -2.46 4.15 12.24
N VAL A 4 -2.66 2.98 11.65
CA VAL A 4 -2.96 2.80 10.24
C VAL A 4 -3.78 1.53 10.08
N ILE A 5 -4.67 1.50 9.10
CA ILE A 5 -5.52 0.35 8.82
C ILE A 5 -5.29 -0.08 7.38
N ILE A 6 -5.09 -1.39 7.18
CA ILE A 6 -5.03 -1.98 5.84
C ILE A 6 -6.29 -2.81 5.65
N ALA A 7 -7.01 -2.57 4.57
CA ALA A 7 -8.24 -3.28 4.27
C ALA A 7 -8.21 -3.80 2.82
N GLY A 8 -8.38 -5.10 2.66
CA GLY A 8 -8.48 -5.74 1.35
C GLY A 8 -9.92 -6.10 1.03
N ALA A 9 -10.31 -5.91 -0.21
CA ALA A 9 -11.66 -6.28 -0.65
C ALA A 9 -11.71 -6.52 -2.16
N GLY A 10 -12.52 -7.48 -2.56
CA GLY A 10 -12.73 -7.83 -3.97
C GLY A 10 -14.08 -7.40 -4.50
N LEU A 11 -14.30 -7.58 -5.79
CA LEU A 11 -15.53 -7.19 -6.49
C LEU A 11 -15.82 -5.68 -6.34
N ALA A 12 -17.08 -5.28 -6.22
CA ALA A 12 -17.46 -3.89 -5.94
C ALA A 12 -17.26 -3.59 -4.45
N ALA A 13 -15.99 -3.55 -4.05
CA ALA A 13 -15.57 -3.61 -2.66
C ALA A 13 -15.63 -2.24 -1.98
N HIS A 14 -16.47 -2.10 -0.98
CA HIS A 14 -16.62 -0.86 -0.25
C HIS A 14 -15.98 -0.87 1.15
N LEU A 15 -15.40 -2.01 1.56
CA LEU A 15 -14.87 -2.14 2.92
C LEU A 15 -13.85 -1.05 3.28
N PRO A 16 -12.82 -0.76 2.47
CA PRO A 16 -11.88 0.30 2.80
C PRO A 16 -12.57 1.67 2.95
N GLY A 17 -13.52 1.97 2.07
CA GLY A 17 -14.27 3.21 2.12
C GLY A 17 -15.16 3.32 3.34
N VAL A 18 -15.82 2.23 3.72
CA VAL A 18 -16.66 2.19 4.92
C VAL A 18 -15.80 2.44 6.16
N ILE A 19 -14.65 1.79 6.24
CA ILE A 19 -13.72 1.99 7.36
C ILE A 19 -13.23 3.45 7.38
N ALA A 20 -12.81 3.97 6.24
CA ALA A 20 -12.31 5.35 6.14
C ALA A 20 -13.35 6.37 6.59
N SER A 21 -14.63 6.10 6.35
CA SER A 21 -15.70 7.01 6.78
C SER A 21 -15.93 7.02 8.29
N LYS A 22 -15.36 6.06 9.01
CA LYS A 22 -15.60 5.87 10.45
C LYS A 22 -14.37 6.16 11.32
N THR A 23 -13.27 6.58 10.73
CA THR A 23 -12.05 6.85 11.46
C THR A 23 -11.28 7.99 10.80
N VAL A 24 -10.44 8.67 11.58
CA VAL A 24 -9.48 9.62 11.04
C VAL A 24 -8.11 9.00 10.82
N LEU A 25 -7.96 7.70 11.14
CA LEU A 25 -6.72 7.00 10.85
C LEU A 25 -6.54 6.83 9.33
N PRO A 26 -5.30 6.85 8.85
CA PRO A 26 -5.05 6.51 7.45
C PRO A 26 -5.54 5.09 7.14
N VAL A 27 -6.25 4.94 6.03
CA VAL A 27 -6.72 3.64 5.54
C VAL A 27 -6.04 3.36 4.20
N ILE A 28 -5.45 2.19 4.09
CA ILE A 28 -4.81 1.71 2.87
C ILE A 28 -5.69 0.59 2.31
N GLY A 29 -6.19 0.77 1.10
CA GLY A 29 -7.04 -0.20 0.43
C GLY A 29 -6.23 -1.08 -0.51
N VAL A 30 -6.50 -2.38 -0.46
CA VAL A 30 -5.91 -3.37 -1.36
C VAL A 30 -7.02 -3.96 -2.22
N PRO A 31 -7.07 -3.63 -3.53
CA PRO A 31 -8.02 -4.27 -4.43
C PRO A 31 -7.64 -5.74 -4.59
N ILE A 32 -8.61 -6.62 -4.40
CA ILE A 32 -8.40 -8.06 -4.55
C ILE A 32 -9.04 -8.51 -5.85
N GLU A 33 -8.29 -9.20 -6.68
CA GLU A 33 -8.80 -9.72 -7.94
C GLU A 33 -9.81 -10.83 -7.68
N ALA A 34 -11.01 -10.65 -8.18
CA ALA A 34 -12.07 -11.66 -8.15
C ALA A 34 -12.81 -11.69 -9.49
N ALA A 35 -12.98 -10.53 -10.13
CA ALA A 35 -13.60 -10.39 -11.45
C ALA A 35 -12.95 -9.22 -12.17
N PHE A 36 -13.09 -9.16 -13.50
CA PHE A 36 -12.58 -8.06 -14.32
C PHE A 36 -11.11 -7.68 -14.04
N ASN A 37 -10.28 -8.67 -13.72
CA ASN A 37 -8.86 -8.49 -13.39
C ASN A 37 -8.64 -7.52 -12.21
N GLY A 38 -9.61 -7.41 -11.32
CA GLY A 38 -9.55 -6.52 -10.16
C GLY A 38 -9.88 -5.06 -10.45
N MET A 39 -10.26 -4.72 -11.67
CA MET A 39 -10.57 -3.32 -12.03
C MET A 39 -11.78 -2.79 -11.29
N ASP A 40 -12.80 -3.61 -11.10
CA ASP A 40 -13.99 -3.22 -10.34
C ASP A 40 -13.65 -2.91 -8.87
N ALA A 41 -12.82 -3.76 -8.25
CA ALA A 41 -12.35 -3.53 -6.89
C ALA A 41 -11.49 -2.27 -6.81
N LEU A 42 -10.57 -2.09 -7.75
CA LEU A 42 -9.70 -0.92 -7.79
C LEU A 42 -10.52 0.37 -7.88
N LEU A 43 -11.47 0.44 -8.80
CA LEU A 43 -12.30 1.63 -8.99
C LEU A 43 -13.20 1.90 -7.78
N SER A 44 -13.70 0.84 -7.14
CA SER A 44 -14.56 0.99 -5.95
C SER A 44 -13.77 1.52 -4.75
N ILE A 45 -12.48 1.21 -4.66
CA ILE A 45 -11.63 1.63 -3.54
C ILE A 45 -11.05 3.01 -3.78
N VAL A 46 -10.60 3.30 -5.01
CA VAL A 46 -9.87 4.53 -5.31
C VAL A 46 -10.79 5.73 -5.46
N GLN A 47 -12.02 5.53 -5.90
CA GLN A 47 -12.98 6.62 -6.10
C GLN A 47 -13.73 6.91 -4.81
N MET A 48 -13.18 7.82 -4.02
CA MET A 48 -13.75 8.21 -2.73
C MET A 48 -14.29 9.64 -2.79
N PRO A 49 -15.30 9.95 -1.97
CA PRO A 49 -15.81 11.32 -1.90
C PRO A 49 -14.76 12.28 -1.37
N LYS A 50 -14.90 13.55 -1.75
CA LYS A 50 -14.04 14.60 -1.26
C LYS A 50 -14.00 14.59 0.27
N SER A 51 -12.83 14.72 0.84
CA SER A 51 -12.53 14.76 2.27
C SER A 51 -12.40 13.40 2.96
N ILE A 52 -12.72 12.30 2.27
CA ILE A 52 -12.58 10.93 2.82
C ILE A 52 -11.68 10.11 1.88
N PRO A 53 -10.36 10.30 1.93
CA PRO A 53 -9.47 9.57 1.04
C PRO A 53 -9.14 8.17 1.56
N VAL A 54 -8.84 7.28 0.61
CA VAL A 54 -8.25 5.97 0.89
C VAL A 54 -6.99 5.84 0.05
N ALA A 55 -5.87 5.55 0.69
CA ALA A 55 -4.63 5.25 -0.02
C ALA A 55 -4.78 3.88 -0.69
N THR A 56 -4.59 3.79 -2.00
CA THR A 56 -4.85 2.57 -2.74
C THR A 56 -3.56 2.06 -3.37
N VAL A 57 -3.26 0.78 -3.18
CA VAL A 57 -2.12 0.10 -3.81
C VAL A 57 -2.59 -0.71 -5.01
N GLY A 58 -1.65 -1.31 -5.74
CA GLY A 58 -2.00 -2.13 -6.90
C GLY A 58 -2.85 -3.34 -6.56
N VAL A 59 -3.51 -3.89 -7.58
CA VAL A 59 -4.35 -5.09 -7.42
C VAL A 59 -3.52 -6.23 -6.84
N ASN A 60 -4.04 -6.88 -5.83
CA ASN A 60 -3.40 -7.99 -5.09
C ASN A 60 -2.07 -7.62 -4.40
N ASN A 61 -1.72 -6.34 -4.33
CA ASN A 61 -0.41 -5.93 -3.80
C ASN A 61 -0.47 -5.60 -2.31
N SER A 62 -0.80 -6.60 -1.50
CA SER A 62 -0.80 -6.45 -0.04
C SER A 62 0.59 -6.18 0.51
N TYR A 63 1.64 -6.64 -0.17
CA TYR A 63 3.02 -6.33 0.22
C TYR A 63 3.26 -4.82 0.24
N ASN A 64 2.87 -4.12 -0.82
CA ASN A 64 3.03 -2.67 -0.88
C ASN A 64 2.12 -1.93 0.11
N ALA A 65 0.97 -2.51 0.45
CA ALA A 65 0.15 -1.94 1.52
C ALA A 65 0.91 -1.96 2.85
N GLY A 66 1.57 -3.08 3.16
CA GLY A 66 2.43 -3.19 4.34
C GLY A 66 3.59 -2.21 4.30
N MET A 67 4.24 -2.08 3.15
CA MET A 67 5.34 -1.12 2.99
C MET A 67 4.88 0.31 3.18
N LEU A 68 3.73 0.67 2.63
CA LEU A 68 3.18 2.01 2.80
C LEU A 68 2.83 2.30 4.26
N ALA A 69 2.26 1.32 4.97
CA ALA A 69 1.97 1.43 6.39
C ALA A 69 3.27 1.68 7.18
N VAL A 70 4.33 0.95 6.87
CA VAL A 70 5.63 1.13 7.52
C VAL A 70 6.18 2.53 7.24
N GLN A 71 6.05 3.02 6.01
CA GLN A 71 6.47 4.37 5.66
C GLN A 71 5.71 5.42 6.47
N MET A 72 4.40 5.25 6.62
CA MET A 72 3.59 6.16 7.43
C MET A 72 4.04 6.16 8.89
N LEU A 73 4.26 4.98 9.46
CA LEU A 73 4.71 4.84 10.85
C LEU A 73 6.12 5.39 11.06
N SER A 74 6.96 5.34 10.03
CA SER A 74 8.33 5.84 10.11
C SER A 74 8.40 7.35 10.31
N LEU A 75 7.33 8.07 10.02
CA LEU A 75 7.30 9.52 10.19
C LEU A 75 7.48 9.93 11.65
N LYS A 76 7.13 9.05 12.58
CA LYS A 76 7.29 9.32 14.01
C LYS A 76 8.15 8.29 14.73
N CYS A 77 8.72 7.33 14.02
CA CYS A 77 9.57 6.28 14.59
C CYS A 77 10.92 6.28 13.89
N PRO A 78 11.94 6.97 14.45
CA PRO A 78 13.26 7.06 13.80
C PRO A 78 13.92 5.71 13.54
N GLU A 79 13.74 4.74 14.44
CA GLU A 79 14.30 3.40 14.25
C GLU A 79 13.73 2.70 13.02
N LEU A 80 12.44 2.89 12.79
CA LEU A 80 11.75 2.32 11.64
C LEU A 80 12.21 2.98 10.35
N LYS A 81 12.42 4.29 10.39
CA LYS A 81 12.96 5.04 9.25
C LYS A 81 14.36 4.54 8.87
N GLU A 82 15.21 4.30 9.86
CA GLU A 82 16.55 3.77 9.61
C GLU A 82 16.49 2.40 8.94
N LYS A 83 15.58 1.53 9.41
CA LYS A 83 15.40 0.21 8.82
C LYS A 83 14.90 0.29 7.37
N LEU A 84 14.02 1.22 7.06
CA LEU A 84 13.54 1.44 5.70
C LEU A 84 14.66 1.91 4.77
N VAL A 85 15.46 2.86 5.24
CA VAL A 85 16.60 3.38 4.46
C VAL A 85 17.57 2.24 4.15
N LYS A 86 17.89 1.42 5.16
CA LYS A 86 18.75 0.26 4.98
C LYS A 86 18.15 -0.75 4.01
N PHE A 87 16.88 -1.05 4.17
CA PHE A 87 16.17 -1.99 3.30
C PHE A 87 16.26 -1.55 1.83
N ARG A 88 16.01 -0.28 1.55
CA ARG A 88 16.10 0.22 0.16
C ARG A 88 17.52 0.23 -0.38
N LYS A 89 18.48 0.52 0.48
CA LYS A 89 19.88 0.47 0.11
C LYS A 89 20.29 -0.95 -0.26
N ASP A 90 19.91 -1.94 0.57
CA ASP A 90 20.21 -3.34 0.33
C ASP A 90 19.50 -3.85 -0.93
N MET A 91 18.26 -3.43 -1.15
CA MET A 91 17.50 -3.79 -2.34
C MET A 91 18.17 -3.24 -3.61
N LYS A 92 18.64 -1.99 -3.56
CA LYS A 92 19.35 -1.38 -4.68
C LYS A 92 20.67 -2.09 -4.95
N ALA A 93 21.42 -2.43 -3.92
CA ALA A 93 22.68 -3.16 -4.06
C ALA A 93 22.44 -4.54 -4.69
N LYS A 94 21.41 -5.24 -4.25
CA LYS A 94 21.03 -6.53 -4.81
C LYS A 94 20.64 -6.40 -6.29
N PHE A 95 19.86 -5.38 -6.61
CA PHE A 95 19.46 -5.12 -7.99
C PHE A 95 20.68 -4.88 -8.88
N ILE A 96 21.63 -4.07 -8.44
CA ILE A 96 22.84 -3.79 -9.18
C ILE A 96 23.65 -5.07 -9.38
N ALA A 97 23.80 -5.88 -8.32
CA ALA A 97 24.53 -7.14 -8.39
C ALA A 97 23.89 -8.13 -9.35
N ASP A 98 22.55 -8.25 -9.31
CA ASP A 98 21.81 -9.16 -10.19
C ASP A 98 21.85 -8.71 -11.66
N ASN A 99 22.17 -7.44 -11.92
CA ASN A 99 22.19 -6.87 -13.27
C ASN A 99 23.61 -6.48 -13.73
N GLU A 100 24.66 -7.06 -13.14
CA GLU A 100 26.06 -6.79 -13.51
C GLU A 100 26.37 -7.15 -14.95
N THR A 101 25.53 -7.96 -15.60
CA THR A 101 25.73 -8.36 -16.99
C THR A 101 25.33 -7.28 -17.99
N GLY A 102 24.97 -6.09 -17.52
CA GLY A 102 24.60 -4.98 -18.37
C GLY A 102 23.13 -4.91 -18.75
N VAL A 103 22.28 -5.67 -18.10
CA VAL A 103 20.85 -5.56 -18.28
C VAL A 103 20.35 -4.35 -17.50
N GLU A 104 19.85 -3.34 -18.23
CA GLU A 104 19.25 -2.16 -17.61
C GLU A 104 17.73 -2.32 -17.55
N LEU A 105 17.16 -1.95 -16.44
CA LEU A 105 15.71 -1.92 -16.26
C LEU A 105 15.20 -0.50 -16.10
#